data_9dcb36946c1d25e26a7b16f55820a8ee
#
_entry.id   9dcb36946c1d25e26a7b16f55820a8ee
#
_cell.length_a   1.000
_cell.length_b   1.000
_cell.length_c   1.000
_cell.angle_alpha   90.00
_cell.angle_beta   90.00
_cell.angle_gamma   90.00
#
_symmetry.space_group_name_H-M   'P 1'
#
loop_
_entity.id
_entity.type
_entity.pdbx_description
1 polymer ?
#
loop_
_entity_poly.entity_id
_entity_poly.type
_entity_poly.pdbx_seq_one_letter_code
_entity_poly.pdbx_strand_id
1 'polypeptide(L)'
;MHSEDQKMLEYDTFTEAYVDLIKRVYQRPEHVCSPRGMKIHEYLGVTFKICDARNRLPYVPERNFSIAYFIGESLWYLSGNNSTEWISRYSSFWKNISDDGSTANSAYGSRIFKPHDRIAATVDNTWTQWKYVIDELINDQDSRRVVIHIRSPQDSLLAKKDVPCTLTLQFFLRQDRVHQTVCM
;
A
#
# COMPACT_ATOMS: atom_id res chain seq x y z
N MET A 1 7.25 31.57 10.49
CA MET A 1 6.03 31.92 9.71
C MET A 1 5.39 30.61 9.33
N HIS A 2 4.68 30.00 10.30
CA HIS A 2 4.07 28.68 10.18
C HIS A 2 2.71 28.72 10.84
N SER A 3 1.78 28.07 10.23
CA SER A 3 0.41 27.74 10.62
C SER A 3 -0.66 28.67 10.04
N GLU A 4 -0.85 28.60 8.74
CA GLU A 4 -2.22 28.43 8.29
C GLU A 4 -2.55 26.96 8.57
N ASP A 5 -3.62 26.69 9.28
CA ASP A 5 -4.12 25.36 9.59
C ASP A 5 -4.07 24.51 8.31
N GLN A 6 -3.17 23.53 8.23
CA GLN A 6 -3.12 22.60 7.12
C GLN A 6 -4.36 21.72 7.22
N LYS A 7 -5.49 22.26 6.75
CA LYS A 7 -6.71 21.49 6.62
C LYS A 7 -6.39 20.27 5.78
N MET A 8 -6.62 19.09 6.34
CA MET A 8 -6.42 17.84 5.64
C MET A 8 -7.18 17.89 4.31
N LEU A 9 -6.49 17.56 3.22
CA LEU A 9 -7.11 17.51 1.89
C LEU A 9 -8.15 16.40 1.87
N GLU A 10 -9.37 16.70 1.44
CA GLU A 10 -10.45 15.73 1.29
C GLU A 10 -10.91 15.69 -0.16
N TYR A 11 -11.07 14.47 -0.68
CA TYR A 11 -11.54 14.21 -2.03
C TYR A 11 -12.66 13.19 -2.00
N ASP A 12 -13.65 13.33 -2.84
CA ASP A 12 -14.72 12.35 -2.94
C ASP A 12 -14.22 11.07 -3.60
N THR A 13 -13.35 11.17 -4.61
CA THR A 13 -12.89 10.03 -5.40
C THR A 13 -11.36 9.96 -5.47
N PHE A 14 -10.84 8.76 -5.77
CA PHE A 14 -9.41 8.59 -6.02
C PHE A 14 -8.96 9.37 -7.26
N THR A 15 -9.80 9.49 -8.30
CA THR A 15 -9.46 10.26 -9.51
C THR A 15 -9.20 11.72 -9.20
N GLU A 16 -10.05 12.34 -8.39
CA GLU A 16 -9.88 13.75 -7.97
C GLU A 16 -8.57 13.93 -7.19
N ALA A 17 -8.33 13.07 -6.19
CA ALA A 17 -7.09 13.09 -5.42
C ALA A 17 -5.86 12.96 -6.33
N TYR A 18 -5.88 11.98 -7.22
CA TYR A 18 -4.77 11.69 -8.12
C TYR A 18 -4.45 12.88 -9.03
N VAL A 19 -5.47 13.46 -9.69
CA VAL A 19 -5.29 14.58 -10.61
C VAL A 19 -4.80 15.83 -9.89
N ASP A 20 -5.39 16.18 -8.75
CA ASP A 20 -5.02 17.37 -7.99
C ASP A 20 -3.60 17.25 -7.42
N LEU A 21 -3.26 16.13 -6.79
CA LEU A 21 -1.95 15.92 -6.18
C LEU A 21 -0.82 15.91 -7.23
N ILE A 22 -1.02 15.24 -8.37
CA ILE A 22 -0.04 15.27 -9.47
C ILE A 22 0.14 16.69 -10.00
N LYS A 23 -0.95 17.41 -10.21
CA LYS A 23 -0.89 18.80 -10.69
C LYS A 23 -0.12 19.69 -9.71
N ARG A 24 -0.36 19.56 -8.41
CA ARG A 24 0.36 20.32 -7.37
C ARG A 24 1.85 20.01 -7.38
N VAL A 25 2.21 18.73 -7.35
CA VAL A 25 3.61 18.28 -7.35
C VAL A 25 4.33 18.73 -8.62
N TYR A 26 3.66 18.69 -9.78
CA TYR A 26 4.24 19.12 -11.04
C TYR A 26 4.47 20.64 -11.13
N GLN A 27 3.46 21.41 -10.74
CA GLN A 27 3.47 22.88 -10.88
C GLN A 27 4.29 23.60 -9.83
N ARG A 28 4.25 23.10 -8.58
CA ARG A 28 4.87 23.76 -7.42
C ARG A 28 5.47 22.73 -6.48
N PRO A 29 6.50 21.97 -6.90
CA PRO A 29 7.12 20.99 -6.02
C PRO A 29 7.72 21.67 -4.81
N GLU A 30 7.60 21.03 -3.64
CA GLU A 30 8.27 21.45 -2.42
C GLU A 30 9.78 21.15 -2.53
N HIS A 31 10.10 19.99 -3.09
CA HIS A 31 11.47 19.56 -3.31
C HIS A 31 11.65 19.00 -4.73
N VAL A 32 12.88 19.18 -5.24
CA VAL A 32 13.36 18.54 -6.46
C VAL A 32 14.62 17.77 -6.11
N CYS A 33 14.57 16.46 -6.23
CA CYS A 33 15.68 15.59 -5.87
C CYS A 33 15.93 14.53 -6.95
N SER A 34 16.99 13.74 -6.79
CA SER A 34 17.39 12.78 -7.82
C SER A 34 17.77 11.42 -7.22
N PRO A 35 16.85 10.73 -6.53
CA PRO A 35 17.12 9.42 -5.98
C PRO A 35 17.48 8.44 -7.12
N ARG A 36 18.55 7.69 -6.91
CA ARG A 36 19.08 6.74 -7.91
C ARG A 36 19.32 7.36 -9.31
N GLY A 37 19.64 8.67 -9.35
CA GLY A 37 19.92 9.39 -10.58
C GLY A 37 18.69 9.84 -11.39
N MET A 38 17.49 9.56 -10.93
CA MET A 38 16.25 10.00 -11.60
C MET A 38 15.72 11.28 -10.95
N LYS A 39 15.59 12.35 -11.75
CA LYS A 39 15.01 13.60 -11.26
C LYS A 39 13.53 13.43 -10.97
N ILE A 40 13.13 13.77 -9.77
CA ILE A 40 11.73 13.74 -9.32
C ILE A 40 11.34 15.06 -8.67
N HIS A 41 10.05 15.34 -8.69
CA HIS A 41 9.39 16.38 -7.91
C HIS A 41 8.65 15.72 -6.74
N GLU A 42 8.75 16.29 -5.55
CA GLU A 42 8.11 15.71 -4.38
C GLU A 42 7.54 16.73 -3.41
N TYR A 43 6.55 16.27 -2.64
CA TYR A 43 6.07 16.85 -1.41
C TYR A 43 6.30 15.87 -0.27
N LEU A 44 6.73 16.35 0.89
CA LEU A 44 6.90 15.53 2.08
C LEU A 44 5.67 15.63 3.00
N GLY A 45 5.31 14.53 3.63
CA GLY A 45 4.28 14.50 4.67
C GLY A 45 2.86 14.82 4.19
N VAL A 46 2.55 14.58 2.91
CA VAL A 46 1.21 14.81 2.38
C VAL A 46 0.21 13.85 3.02
N THR A 47 -0.85 14.41 3.60
CA THR A 47 -1.98 13.64 4.13
C THR A 47 -3.25 14.07 3.45
N PHE A 48 -4.03 13.09 2.99
CA PHE A 48 -5.33 13.34 2.38
C PHE A 48 -6.31 12.21 2.69
N LYS A 49 -7.60 12.51 2.53
CA LYS A 49 -8.69 11.56 2.75
C LYS A 49 -9.47 11.36 1.47
N ILE A 50 -9.84 10.12 1.19
CA ILE A 50 -10.80 9.75 0.14
C ILE A 50 -12.09 9.33 0.84
N CYS A 51 -13.18 10.04 0.55
CA CYS A 51 -14.47 9.81 1.21
C CYS A 51 -15.19 8.60 0.66
N ASP A 52 -15.18 8.38 -0.66
CA ASP A 52 -15.68 7.14 -1.29
C ASP A 52 -14.55 6.16 -1.58
N ALA A 53 -14.21 5.33 -0.60
CA ALA A 53 -13.19 4.30 -0.72
C ALA A 53 -13.52 3.18 -1.74
N ARG A 54 -14.73 3.12 -2.26
CA ARG A 54 -15.11 2.19 -3.35
C ARG A 54 -14.68 2.71 -4.71
N ASN A 55 -14.62 4.03 -4.88
CA ASN A 55 -14.14 4.69 -6.09
C ASN A 55 -12.61 4.83 -6.05
N ARG A 56 -11.92 3.71 -6.22
CA ARG A 56 -10.46 3.57 -6.08
C ARG A 56 -9.70 3.36 -7.40
N LEU A 57 -10.41 3.36 -8.52
CA LEU A 57 -9.77 3.30 -9.84
C LEU A 57 -9.63 4.72 -10.39
N PRO A 58 -8.41 5.19 -10.68
CA PRO A 58 -8.24 6.49 -11.32
C PRO A 58 -8.73 6.40 -12.76
N TYR A 59 -9.75 7.16 -13.10
CA TYR A 59 -10.19 7.31 -14.49
C TYR A 59 -9.42 8.47 -15.14
N VAL A 60 -8.22 8.17 -15.59
CA VAL A 60 -7.32 9.10 -16.29
C VAL A 60 -6.87 8.44 -17.59
N PRO A 61 -7.47 8.78 -18.74
CA PRO A 61 -7.20 8.12 -20.01
C PRO A 61 -5.70 8.10 -20.39
N GLU A 62 -4.99 9.19 -20.11
CA GLU A 62 -3.57 9.35 -20.42
C GLU A 62 -2.67 8.36 -19.66
N ARG A 63 -3.14 7.81 -18.56
CA ARG A 63 -2.41 6.81 -17.78
C ARG A 63 -2.39 5.43 -18.45
N ASN A 64 -3.26 5.18 -19.42
CA ASN A 64 -3.38 3.90 -20.11
C ASN A 64 -3.49 2.71 -19.13
N PHE A 65 -4.44 2.79 -18.19
CA PHE A 65 -4.58 1.85 -17.09
C PHE A 65 -5.05 0.46 -17.59
N SER A 66 -4.32 -0.59 -17.26
CA SER A 66 -4.70 -1.95 -17.62
C SER A 66 -5.60 -2.58 -16.55
N ILE A 67 -6.89 -2.71 -16.84
CA ILE A 67 -7.84 -3.39 -15.94
C ILE A 67 -7.44 -4.86 -15.72
N ALA A 68 -6.94 -5.55 -16.77
CA ALA A 68 -6.49 -6.93 -16.66
C ALA A 68 -5.33 -7.07 -15.66
N TYR A 69 -4.35 -6.15 -15.73
CA TYR A 69 -3.27 -6.11 -14.75
C TYR A 69 -3.78 -5.87 -13.34
N PHE A 70 -4.68 -4.90 -13.15
CA PHE A 70 -5.25 -4.59 -11.85
C PHE A 70 -5.98 -5.79 -11.23
N ILE A 71 -6.79 -6.51 -12.02
CA ILE A 71 -7.47 -7.73 -11.55
C ILE A 71 -6.44 -8.81 -11.22
N GLY A 72 -5.47 -9.05 -12.10
CA GLY A 72 -4.42 -10.03 -11.89
C GLY A 72 -3.61 -9.76 -10.62
N GLU A 73 -3.20 -8.51 -10.40
CA GLU A 73 -2.46 -8.10 -9.19
C GLU A 73 -3.32 -8.25 -7.92
N SER A 74 -4.60 -7.87 -7.99
CA SER A 74 -5.52 -8.01 -6.85
C SER A 74 -5.71 -9.48 -6.46
N LEU A 75 -5.90 -10.37 -7.43
CA LEU A 75 -6.01 -11.81 -7.18
C LEU A 75 -4.71 -12.40 -6.63
N TRP A 76 -3.57 -11.94 -7.15
CA TRP A 76 -2.27 -12.34 -6.66
C TRP A 76 -2.06 -11.93 -5.19
N TYR A 77 -2.42 -10.72 -4.81
CA TYR A 77 -2.36 -10.28 -3.42
C TYR A 77 -3.32 -11.08 -2.52
N LEU A 78 -4.57 -11.27 -2.94
CA LEU A 78 -5.55 -12.03 -2.16
C LEU A 78 -5.16 -13.50 -1.98
N SER A 79 -4.41 -14.08 -2.91
CA SER A 79 -3.88 -15.45 -2.78
C SER A 79 -2.77 -15.60 -1.73
N GLY A 80 -2.22 -14.51 -1.21
CA GLY A 80 -1.07 -14.52 -0.31
C GLY A 80 0.23 -14.98 -0.99
N ASN A 81 0.25 -15.09 -2.31
CA ASN A 81 1.41 -15.55 -3.06
C ASN A 81 2.38 -14.40 -3.34
N ASN A 82 3.68 -14.70 -3.38
CA ASN A 82 4.72 -13.75 -3.74
C ASN A 82 5.56 -14.20 -4.96
N SER A 83 5.18 -15.30 -5.63
CA SER A 83 5.85 -15.74 -6.85
C SER A 83 5.67 -14.72 -7.98
N THR A 84 6.76 -14.41 -8.68
CA THR A 84 6.72 -13.54 -9.85
C THR A 84 6.18 -14.24 -11.09
N GLU A 85 6.07 -15.57 -11.09
CA GLU A 85 5.59 -16.36 -12.24
C GLU A 85 4.17 -15.98 -12.67
N TRP A 86 3.25 -15.88 -11.71
CA TRP A 86 1.86 -15.50 -11.99
C TRP A 86 1.77 -14.06 -12.51
N ILE A 87 2.28 -13.11 -11.72
CA ILE A 87 2.07 -11.68 -11.99
C ILE A 87 2.84 -11.20 -13.23
N SER A 88 3.92 -11.88 -13.59
CA SER A 88 4.70 -11.55 -14.78
C SER A 88 3.97 -11.82 -16.10
N ARG A 89 2.88 -12.57 -16.08
CA ARG A 89 1.99 -12.74 -17.23
C ARG A 89 1.25 -11.45 -17.58
N TYR A 90 1.09 -10.57 -16.61
CA TYR A 90 0.44 -9.26 -16.73
C TYR A 90 1.44 -8.13 -16.83
N SER A 91 2.59 -8.24 -16.17
CA SER A 91 3.65 -7.23 -16.18
C SER A 91 5.02 -7.84 -15.91
N SER A 92 5.92 -7.73 -16.87
CA SER A 92 7.33 -8.16 -16.74
C SER A 92 8.10 -7.34 -15.69
N PHE A 93 7.58 -6.20 -15.27
CA PHE A 93 8.15 -5.35 -14.23
C PHE A 93 8.54 -6.16 -12.98
N TRP A 94 7.67 -7.06 -12.53
CA TRP A 94 7.88 -7.85 -11.32
C TRP A 94 9.09 -8.77 -11.36
N LYS A 95 9.40 -9.36 -12.52
CA LYS A 95 10.65 -10.11 -12.70
C LYS A 95 11.88 -9.23 -12.66
N ASN A 96 11.77 -8.02 -13.22
CA ASN A 96 12.89 -7.10 -13.32
C ASN A 96 13.29 -6.51 -11.96
N ILE A 97 12.33 -6.24 -11.07
CA ILE A 97 12.59 -5.72 -9.74
C ILE A 97 12.90 -6.81 -8.72
N SER A 98 12.52 -8.06 -8.97
CA SER A 98 12.80 -9.17 -8.08
C SER A 98 14.30 -9.29 -7.78
N ASP A 99 14.65 -9.53 -6.52
CA ASP A 99 16.03 -9.73 -6.08
C ASP A 99 16.59 -11.11 -6.46
N ASP A 100 15.71 -12.13 -6.50
CA ASP A 100 16.04 -13.53 -6.82
C ASP A 100 15.48 -14.02 -8.16
N GLY A 101 14.71 -13.19 -8.86
CA GLY A 101 14.06 -13.48 -10.13
C GLY A 101 12.79 -14.34 -10.00
N SER A 102 12.47 -14.85 -8.83
CA SER A 102 11.37 -15.81 -8.59
C SER A 102 10.30 -15.29 -7.62
N THR A 103 10.68 -14.43 -6.69
CA THR A 103 9.77 -13.86 -5.69
C THR A 103 9.80 -12.33 -5.70
N ALA A 104 8.66 -11.72 -5.35
CA ALA A 104 8.55 -10.29 -5.10
C ALA A 104 8.48 -10.04 -3.60
N ASN A 105 9.46 -9.29 -3.08
CA ASN A 105 9.52 -8.93 -1.67
C ASN A 105 8.41 -7.94 -1.28
N SER A 106 8.01 -7.07 -2.21
CA SER A 106 6.88 -6.14 -2.06
C SER A 106 5.52 -6.72 -2.44
N ALA A 107 5.39 -8.04 -2.59
CA ALA A 107 4.09 -8.68 -2.73
C ALA A 107 3.29 -8.53 -1.43
N TYR A 108 2.53 -7.44 -1.31
CA TYR A 108 1.80 -7.07 -0.08
C TYR A 108 0.86 -8.17 0.41
N GLY A 109 0.25 -8.91 -0.53
CA GLY A 109 -0.65 -10.01 -0.18
C GLY A 109 0.01 -11.08 0.67
N SER A 110 1.25 -11.46 0.37
CA SER A 110 1.98 -12.44 1.16
C SER A 110 2.25 -11.97 2.59
N ARG A 111 2.38 -10.66 2.80
CA ARG A 111 2.58 -10.07 4.12
C ARG A 111 1.29 -9.96 4.93
N ILE A 112 0.16 -9.86 4.25
CA ILE A 112 -1.17 -9.69 4.86
C ILE A 112 -1.82 -11.05 5.15
N PHE A 113 -1.83 -11.94 4.15
CA PHE A 113 -2.66 -13.15 4.13
C PHE A 113 -1.90 -14.45 4.33
N LYS A 114 -0.55 -14.45 4.27
CA LYS A 114 0.24 -15.64 4.54
C LYS A 114 0.57 -15.75 6.04
N PRO A 115 0.52 -16.95 6.66
CA PRO A 115 1.02 -17.15 8.00
C PRO A 115 2.48 -16.73 8.12
N HIS A 116 2.83 -16.04 9.20
CA HIS A 116 4.20 -15.61 9.43
C HIS A 116 4.99 -16.74 10.09
N ASP A 117 6.04 -17.25 9.44
CA ASP A 117 6.76 -18.44 9.84
C ASP A 117 7.23 -18.45 11.31
N ARG A 118 7.67 -17.29 11.83
CA ARG A 118 8.11 -17.17 13.23
C ARG A 118 6.95 -17.21 14.23
N ILE A 119 5.77 -16.77 13.83
CA ILE A 119 4.57 -16.75 14.67
C ILE A 119 3.85 -18.09 14.55
N ALA A 120 3.82 -18.68 13.38
CA ALA A 120 3.27 -20.01 13.13
C ALA A 120 3.91 -21.09 14.02
N ALA A 121 5.20 -20.96 14.33
CA ALA A 121 5.91 -21.88 15.21
C ALA A 121 5.53 -21.74 16.70
N THR A 122 4.92 -20.63 17.10
CA THR A 122 4.68 -20.32 18.53
C THR A 122 3.22 -20.24 18.93
N VAL A 123 2.31 -19.96 17.99
CA VAL A 123 0.89 -19.69 18.32
C VAL A 123 -0.06 -20.60 17.56
N ASP A 124 -0.10 -20.48 16.23
CA ASP A 124 -1.01 -21.23 15.36
C ASP A 124 -0.59 -21.06 13.91
N ASN A 125 -0.54 -22.16 13.16
CA ASN A 125 -0.21 -22.13 11.73
C ASN A 125 -1.23 -21.41 10.85
N THR A 126 -2.39 -21.04 11.41
CA THR A 126 -3.45 -20.30 10.70
C THR A 126 -3.42 -18.80 10.95
N TRP A 127 -2.54 -18.33 11.86
CA TRP A 127 -2.45 -16.92 12.18
C TRP A 127 -1.90 -16.09 11.01
N THR A 128 -2.69 -15.10 10.59
CA THR A 128 -2.28 -14.09 9.60
C THR A 128 -2.57 -12.70 10.14
N GLN A 129 -1.90 -11.68 9.62
CA GLN A 129 -2.20 -10.30 10.00
C GLN A 129 -3.66 -9.93 9.68
N TRP A 130 -4.21 -10.46 8.57
CA TRP A 130 -5.61 -10.23 8.22
C TRP A 130 -6.58 -10.87 9.21
N LYS A 131 -6.32 -12.13 9.62
CA LYS A 131 -7.13 -12.79 10.64
C LYS A 131 -7.13 -12.00 11.94
N TYR A 132 -5.98 -11.51 12.38
CA TYR A 132 -5.87 -10.66 13.56
C TYR A 132 -6.74 -9.39 13.43
N VAL A 133 -6.73 -8.71 12.29
CA VAL A 133 -7.58 -7.51 12.06
C VAL A 133 -9.05 -7.83 12.29
N ILE A 134 -9.53 -8.94 11.73
CA ILE A 134 -10.93 -9.35 11.83
C ILE A 134 -11.28 -9.73 13.28
N ASP A 135 -10.48 -10.59 13.88
CA ASP A 135 -10.73 -11.08 15.25
C ASP A 135 -10.70 -9.93 16.26
N GLU A 136 -9.74 -9.02 16.15
CA GLU A 136 -9.61 -7.88 17.05
C GLU A 136 -10.80 -6.93 16.94
N LEU A 137 -11.27 -6.60 15.73
CA LEU A 137 -12.43 -5.73 15.53
C LEU A 137 -13.76 -6.38 15.94
N ILE A 138 -13.85 -7.71 15.87
CA ILE A 138 -15.02 -8.43 16.39
C ILE A 138 -15.04 -8.39 17.92
N ASN A 139 -13.88 -8.59 18.56
CA ASN A 139 -13.76 -8.65 20.01
C ASN A 139 -13.81 -7.27 20.69
N ASP A 140 -13.23 -6.25 20.03
CA ASP A 140 -13.18 -4.87 20.51
C ASP A 140 -13.35 -3.91 19.33
N GLN A 141 -14.57 -3.44 19.10
CA GLN A 141 -14.90 -2.52 18.00
C GLN A 141 -14.21 -1.15 18.15
N ASP A 142 -13.85 -0.77 19.37
CA ASP A 142 -13.16 0.49 19.66
C ASP A 142 -11.62 0.36 19.62
N SER A 143 -11.12 -0.82 19.34
CA SER A 143 -9.68 -1.10 19.31
C SER A 143 -8.89 -0.11 18.45
N ARG A 144 -7.73 0.28 18.96
CA ARG A 144 -6.72 1.10 18.25
C ARG A 144 -5.48 0.30 17.89
N ARG A 145 -5.48 -1.02 18.16
CA ARG A 145 -4.35 -1.92 17.97
C ARG A 145 -4.34 -2.59 16.59
N VAL A 146 -5.35 -2.33 15.77
CA VAL A 146 -5.58 -3.01 14.49
C VAL A 146 -4.66 -2.46 13.42
N VAL A 147 -3.43 -2.95 13.39
CA VAL A 147 -2.39 -2.53 12.45
C VAL A 147 -1.82 -3.75 11.72
N ILE A 148 -1.75 -3.64 10.40
CA ILE A 148 -0.99 -4.53 9.52
C ILE A 148 0.35 -3.88 9.21
N HIS A 149 1.44 -4.59 9.44
CA HIS A 149 2.79 -4.16 9.09
C HIS A 149 3.16 -4.73 7.72
N ILE A 150 3.36 -3.85 6.75
CA ILE A 150 3.78 -4.24 5.41
C ILE A 150 5.31 -4.25 5.33
N ARG A 151 5.95 -3.13 5.64
CA ARG A 151 7.41 -3.06 5.68
C ARG A 151 7.94 -3.53 7.02
N SER A 152 8.94 -4.40 6.99
CA SER A 152 9.63 -4.91 8.16
C SER A 152 11.08 -4.40 8.23
N PRO A 153 11.73 -4.41 9.40
CA PRO A 153 13.15 -4.07 9.52
C PRO A 153 14.06 -4.92 8.63
N GLN A 154 13.70 -6.19 8.39
CA GLN A 154 14.45 -7.10 7.54
C GLN A 154 14.52 -6.61 6.09
N ASP A 155 13.52 -5.91 5.60
CA ASP A 155 13.52 -5.35 4.24
C ASP A 155 14.68 -4.37 4.03
N SER A 156 15.05 -3.63 5.05
CA SER A 156 16.17 -2.69 4.99
C SER A 156 17.53 -3.38 4.93
N LEU A 157 17.62 -4.63 5.40
CA LEU A 157 18.86 -5.41 5.42
C LEU A 157 19.01 -6.33 4.20
N LEU A 158 17.90 -6.94 3.77
CA LEU A 158 17.92 -8.05 2.82
C LEU A 158 17.51 -7.64 1.42
N ALA A 159 16.54 -6.74 1.30
CA ALA A 159 16.05 -6.28 -0.01
C ALA A 159 17.05 -5.30 -0.65
N LYS A 160 17.32 -5.50 -1.95
CA LYS A 160 18.26 -4.67 -2.73
C LYS A 160 17.53 -3.79 -3.74
N LYS A 161 16.57 -4.38 -4.48
CA LYS A 161 15.80 -3.71 -5.53
C LYS A 161 14.35 -3.50 -5.12
N ASP A 162 13.74 -4.56 -4.59
CA ASP A 162 12.31 -4.64 -4.29
C ASP A 162 12.05 -4.41 -2.80
N VAL A 163 11.85 -3.16 -2.44
CA VAL A 163 11.54 -2.74 -1.07
C VAL A 163 10.11 -2.22 -1.00
N PRO A 164 9.26 -2.75 -0.08
CA PRO A 164 7.91 -2.24 0.09
C PRO A 164 7.89 -0.74 0.41
N CYS A 165 7.08 0.03 -0.33
CA CYS A 165 6.90 1.45 -0.07
C CYS A 165 5.90 1.69 1.07
N THR A 166 4.82 0.90 1.12
CA THR A 166 3.84 0.98 2.20
C THR A 166 4.45 0.48 3.51
N LEU A 167 4.29 1.24 4.57
CA LEU A 167 4.79 0.90 5.90
C LEU A 167 3.74 0.11 6.68
N THR A 168 2.55 0.70 6.86
CA THR A 168 1.47 0.11 7.66
C THR A 168 0.09 0.41 7.06
N LEU A 169 -0.86 -0.47 7.40
CA LEU A 169 -2.29 -0.25 7.24
C LEU A 169 -2.92 -0.30 8.63
N GLN A 170 -3.62 0.75 9.04
CA GLN A 170 -4.34 0.78 10.30
C GLN A 170 -5.84 0.88 10.05
N PHE A 171 -6.62 0.13 10.83
CA PHE A 171 -8.07 0.06 10.68
C PHE A 171 -8.75 0.51 11.98
N PHE A 172 -9.85 1.24 11.80
CA PHE A 172 -10.74 1.65 12.88
C PHE A 172 -12.18 1.38 12.47
N LEU A 173 -13.00 0.87 13.39
CA LEU A 173 -14.44 0.82 13.21
C LEU A 173 -15.06 1.97 14.00
N ARG A 174 -15.72 2.91 13.32
CA ARG A 174 -16.40 4.04 13.95
C ARG A 174 -17.71 4.31 13.23
N GLN A 175 -18.80 4.44 13.98
CA GLN A 175 -20.13 4.73 13.42
C GLN A 175 -20.52 3.73 12.31
N ASP A 176 -20.33 2.43 12.56
CA ASP A 176 -20.58 1.32 11.63
C ASP A 176 -19.83 1.42 10.28
N ARG A 177 -18.73 2.18 10.25
CA ARG A 177 -17.85 2.33 9.08
C ARG A 177 -16.42 1.96 9.43
N VAL A 178 -15.80 1.25 8.50
CA VAL A 178 -14.35 0.98 8.57
C VAL A 178 -13.60 2.17 7.99
N HIS A 179 -12.72 2.74 8.81
CA HIS A 179 -11.75 3.74 8.39
C HIS A 179 -10.39 3.06 8.24
N GLN A 180 -9.72 3.31 7.13
CA GLN A 180 -8.38 2.79 6.88
C GLN A 180 -7.39 3.95 6.75
N THR A 181 -6.28 3.87 7.47
CA THR A 181 -5.13 4.76 7.28
C THR A 181 -4.01 3.96 6.63
N VAL A 182 -3.44 4.51 5.57
CA VAL A 182 -2.28 3.95 4.86
C VAL A 182 -1.09 4.88 5.11
N CYS A 183 -0.01 4.34 5.66
CA CYS A 183 1.25 5.05 5.81
C CYS A 183 2.27 4.52 4.79
N MET A 184 2.81 5.42 3.98
CA MET A 184 3.77 5.10 2.92
C MET A 184 5.08 5.87 3.12
#